data_34c28e192cbd419a7ad61ff676420330
#
_entry.id   34c28e192cbd419a7ad61ff676420330
#
_cell.length_a   1.000
_cell.length_b   1.000
_cell.length_c   1.000
_cell.angle_alpha   90.00
_cell.angle_beta   90.00
_cell.angle_gamma   90.00
#
_symmetry.space_group_name_H-M   'P 1'
#
loop_
_entity.id
_entity.type
_entity.pdbx_description
1 polymer ?
#
loop_
_entity_poly.entity_id
_entity_poly.type
_entity_poly.pdbx_seq_one_letter_code
_entity_poly.pdbx_strand_id
1 'polypeptide(L)'
;NSDTDAEAVLLMDRASTAEKMWRLSKLNTRISCVSEVLEKIAHIDIVDNLADDLTHTLQAARSQLIDIEKHLKEPAVLPGPTGESNILYLENRGNIICFADENVTFHFWLLSVVTALATGNTVISVVSDLFYDEAIAFRDEFIATGEDENIFQIARLCHLTTLLAQPGLSGVVVDSHCDRKHYISERLAERQGAILPVISLEYFDNLIHRLLTEKAISINTTATGGNASLMTLVEED
;
A
#
# COMPACT_ATOMS: atom_id res chain seq x y z
N ASN A 1 19.92 19.07 -6.58
CA ASN A 1 19.35 20.34 -7.00
C ASN A 1 18.24 20.75 -6.02
N SER A 2 18.39 21.97 -5.44
CA SER A 2 17.49 22.49 -4.39
C SER A 2 15.99 22.38 -4.73
N ASP A 3 15.62 22.62 -5.99
CA ASP A 3 14.22 22.58 -6.42
C ASP A 3 13.65 21.16 -6.49
N THR A 4 14.44 20.21 -7.00
CA THR A 4 14.06 18.79 -7.05
C THR A 4 13.89 18.21 -5.65
N ASP A 5 14.74 18.60 -4.70
CA ASP A 5 14.64 18.16 -3.32
C ASP A 5 13.39 18.73 -2.62
N ALA A 6 13.08 20.01 -2.87
CA ALA A 6 11.88 20.66 -2.35
C ALA A 6 10.59 20.02 -2.90
N GLU A 7 10.57 19.66 -4.18
CA GLU A 7 9.46 18.96 -4.81
C GLU A 7 9.25 17.57 -4.19
N ALA A 8 10.32 16.80 -3.99
CA ALA A 8 10.25 15.48 -3.35
C ALA A 8 9.69 15.54 -1.92
N VAL A 9 10.10 16.54 -1.13
CA VAL A 9 9.56 16.78 0.21
C VAL A 9 8.07 17.08 0.14
N LEU A 10 7.65 17.95 -0.79
CA LEU A 10 6.25 18.33 -0.96
C LEU A 10 5.38 17.13 -1.38
N LEU A 11 5.86 16.26 -2.27
CA LEU A 11 5.17 15.02 -2.65
C LEU A 11 4.91 14.14 -1.42
N MET A 12 5.91 13.95 -0.54
CA MET A 12 5.76 13.14 0.66
C MET A 12 4.81 13.77 1.68
N ASP A 13 4.85 15.07 1.88
CA ASP A 13 3.95 15.78 2.80
C ASP A 13 2.49 15.69 2.34
N ARG A 14 2.25 15.84 1.04
CA ARG A 14 0.92 15.67 0.43
C ARG A 14 0.42 14.24 0.57
N ALA A 15 1.25 13.24 0.26
CA ALA A 15 0.92 11.83 0.45
C ALA A 15 0.57 11.53 1.91
N SER A 16 1.35 12.04 2.87
CA SER A 16 1.13 11.84 4.29
C SER A 16 -0.17 12.49 4.79
N THR A 17 -0.60 13.56 4.15
CA THR A 17 -1.89 14.20 4.44
C THR A 17 -3.06 13.39 3.88
N ALA A 18 -2.97 12.95 2.63
CA ALA A 18 -3.98 12.14 1.96
C ALA A 18 -4.14 10.75 2.61
N GLU A 19 -3.04 10.15 3.10
CA GLU A 19 -3.03 8.84 3.75
C GLU A 19 -4.02 8.76 4.92
N LYS A 20 -4.11 9.83 5.72
CA LYS A 20 -4.99 9.88 6.91
C LYS A 20 -6.46 9.61 6.58
N MET A 21 -6.92 10.07 5.43
CA MET A 21 -8.29 9.86 4.97
C MET A 21 -8.43 8.57 4.17
N TRP A 22 -7.45 8.27 3.29
CA TRP A 22 -7.50 7.09 2.45
C TRP A 22 -7.51 5.79 3.26
N ARG A 23 -6.68 5.66 4.29
CA ARG A 23 -6.67 4.49 5.17
C ARG A 23 -8.00 4.24 5.88
N LEU A 24 -8.78 5.31 6.15
CA LEU A 24 -10.09 5.22 6.80
C LEU A 24 -11.23 4.97 5.80
N SER A 25 -10.98 5.08 4.50
CA SER A 25 -11.97 4.77 3.48
C SER A 25 -12.35 3.28 3.53
N LYS A 26 -13.59 2.98 3.17
CA LYS A 26 -14.07 1.60 3.15
C LYS A 26 -13.33 0.77 2.10
N LEU A 27 -13.08 -0.49 2.41
CA LEU A 27 -12.46 -1.42 1.47
C LEU A 27 -13.15 -1.43 0.10
N ASN A 28 -14.48 -1.50 0.08
CA ASN A 28 -15.26 -1.50 -1.17
C ASN A 28 -15.05 -0.20 -1.98
N THR A 29 -14.91 0.94 -1.32
CA THR A 29 -14.63 2.22 -2.01
C THR A 29 -13.27 2.14 -2.72
N ARG A 30 -12.23 1.67 -2.03
CA ARG A 30 -10.90 1.54 -2.61
C ARG A 30 -10.88 0.56 -3.78
N ILE A 31 -11.51 -0.60 -3.62
CA ILE A 31 -11.60 -1.61 -4.68
C ILE A 31 -12.39 -1.07 -5.88
N SER A 32 -13.53 -0.40 -5.65
CA SER A 32 -14.33 0.17 -6.74
C SER A 32 -13.58 1.25 -7.51
N CYS A 33 -12.89 2.14 -6.79
CA CYS A 33 -12.06 3.18 -7.39
C CYS A 33 -10.99 2.58 -8.31
N VAL A 34 -10.18 1.65 -7.79
CA VAL A 34 -9.10 1.02 -8.56
C VAL A 34 -9.67 0.18 -9.72
N SER A 35 -10.79 -0.51 -9.53
CA SER A 35 -11.46 -1.27 -10.60
C SER A 35 -11.92 -0.36 -11.75
N GLU A 36 -12.48 0.80 -11.43
CA GLU A 36 -12.88 1.79 -12.44
C GLU A 36 -11.68 2.31 -13.24
N VAL A 37 -10.56 2.58 -12.59
CA VAL A 37 -9.31 2.95 -13.28
C VAL A 37 -8.86 1.84 -14.22
N LEU A 38 -8.86 0.57 -13.76
CA LEU A 38 -8.47 -0.57 -14.61
C LEU A 38 -9.39 -0.76 -15.82
N GLU A 39 -10.67 -0.45 -15.70
CA GLU A 39 -11.60 -0.49 -16.83
C GLU A 39 -11.28 0.60 -17.85
N LYS A 40 -10.95 1.80 -17.41
CA LYS A 40 -10.65 2.93 -18.27
C LYS A 40 -9.31 2.79 -18.99
N ILE A 41 -8.25 2.42 -18.27
CA ILE A 41 -6.93 2.23 -18.89
C ILE A 41 -6.89 1.08 -19.91
N ALA A 42 -7.80 0.12 -19.82
CA ALA A 42 -7.97 -0.94 -20.83
C ALA A 42 -8.31 -0.42 -22.23
N HIS A 43 -8.78 0.82 -22.33
CA HIS A 43 -9.19 1.47 -23.58
C HIS A 43 -8.27 2.63 -24.00
N ILE A 44 -7.18 2.87 -23.25
CA ILE A 44 -6.18 3.85 -23.62
C ILE A 44 -5.15 3.15 -24.51
N ASP A 45 -4.80 3.78 -25.64
CA ASP A 45 -3.67 3.34 -26.48
C ASP A 45 -2.37 3.53 -25.68
N ILE A 46 -2.04 2.52 -24.90
CA ILE A 46 -0.74 2.42 -24.23
C ILE A 46 0.28 2.05 -25.28
N VAL A 47 1.41 2.73 -25.28
CA VAL A 47 2.50 2.51 -26.25
C VAL A 47 2.77 1.01 -26.39
N ASP A 48 2.58 0.49 -27.59
CA ASP A 48 2.64 -0.93 -27.98
C ASP A 48 3.89 -1.70 -27.50
N ASN A 49 4.91 -0.97 -27.07
CA ASN A 49 6.20 -1.55 -26.67
C ASN A 49 6.27 -1.94 -25.16
N LEU A 50 5.33 -1.50 -24.32
CA LEU A 50 5.37 -1.74 -22.87
C LEU A 50 4.39 -2.82 -22.39
N ALA A 51 3.38 -3.12 -23.18
CA ALA A 51 2.34 -4.07 -22.83
C ALA A 51 2.37 -5.29 -23.76
N ASP A 52 3.37 -6.15 -23.63
CA ASP A 52 3.42 -7.44 -24.37
C ASP A 52 2.15 -8.28 -24.14
N ASP A 53 1.47 -8.08 -23.01
CA ASP A 53 0.16 -8.68 -22.73
C ASP A 53 -0.66 -7.83 -21.75
N LEU A 54 -1.23 -6.72 -22.25
CA LEU A 54 -2.10 -5.84 -21.46
C LEU A 54 -3.31 -6.60 -20.89
N THR A 55 -3.89 -7.51 -21.69
CA THR A 55 -5.06 -8.29 -21.27
C THR A 55 -4.73 -9.17 -20.08
N HIS A 56 -3.62 -9.87 -20.12
CA HIS A 56 -3.15 -10.70 -19.00
C HIS A 56 -2.83 -9.84 -17.76
N THR A 57 -2.19 -8.70 -17.94
CA THR A 57 -1.85 -7.77 -16.85
C THR A 57 -3.10 -7.24 -16.16
N LEU A 58 -4.11 -6.81 -16.93
CA LEU A 58 -5.39 -6.35 -16.37
C LEU A 58 -6.16 -7.47 -15.67
N GLN A 59 -6.12 -8.68 -16.22
CA GLN A 59 -6.73 -9.85 -15.58
C GLN A 59 -6.05 -10.18 -14.24
N ALA A 60 -4.72 -10.15 -14.18
CA ALA A 60 -3.95 -10.36 -12.97
C ALA A 60 -4.26 -9.27 -11.92
N ALA A 61 -4.34 -8.00 -12.33
CA ALA A 61 -4.71 -6.89 -11.44
C ALA A 61 -6.12 -7.05 -10.86
N ARG A 62 -7.10 -7.46 -11.66
CA ARG A 62 -8.47 -7.76 -11.19
C ARG A 62 -8.50 -8.94 -10.22
N SER A 63 -7.74 -10.01 -10.51
CA SER A 63 -7.60 -11.15 -9.59
C SER A 63 -7.03 -10.72 -8.25
N GLN A 64 -6.01 -9.84 -8.28
CA GLN A 64 -5.41 -9.28 -7.06
C GLN A 64 -6.43 -8.49 -6.23
N LEU A 65 -7.33 -7.72 -6.85
CA LEU A 65 -8.40 -7.00 -6.13
C LEU A 65 -9.38 -7.96 -5.45
N ILE A 66 -9.72 -9.08 -6.08
CA ILE A 66 -10.57 -10.12 -5.49
C ILE A 66 -9.88 -10.75 -4.27
N ASP A 67 -8.59 -11.03 -4.36
CA ASP A 67 -7.83 -11.58 -3.25
C ASP A 67 -7.71 -10.58 -2.10
N ILE A 68 -7.51 -9.29 -2.38
CA ILE A 68 -7.51 -8.21 -1.36
C ILE A 68 -8.87 -8.15 -0.65
N GLU A 69 -9.98 -8.17 -1.39
CA GLU A 69 -11.31 -8.18 -0.79
C GLU A 69 -11.49 -9.36 0.15
N LYS A 70 -11.11 -10.55 -0.27
CA LYS A 70 -11.19 -11.78 0.52
C LYS A 70 -10.36 -11.70 1.80
N HIS A 71 -9.15 -11.14 1.76
CA HIS A 71 -8.25 -11.08 2.91
C HIS A 71 -8.59 -9.96 3.89
N LEU A 72 -9.18 -8.85 3.42
CA LEU A 72 -9.43 -7.65 4.24
C LEU A 72 -10.89 -7.45 4.64
N LYS A 73 -11.80 -8.31 4.17
CA LYS A 73 -13.24 -8.15 4.41
C LYS A 73 -13.59 -8.24 5.89
N GLU A 74 -12.96 -9.16 6.61
CA GLU A 74 -13.22 -9.40 8.04
C GLU A 74 -11.89 -9.60 8.79
N PRO A 75 -11.78 -9.08 10.03
CA PRO A 75 -10.66 -9.38 10.90
C PRO A 75 -10.57 -10.87 11.20
N ALA A 76 -9.38 -11.40 11.38
CA ALA A 76 -9.18 -12.80 11.74
C ALA A 76 -9.34 -13.01 13.24
N VAL A 77 -10.19 -13.96 13.65
CA VAL A 77 -10.28 -14.41 15.04
C VAL A 77 -9.15 -15.40 15.28
N LEU A 78 -8.29 -15.07 16.23
CA LEU A 78 -7.18 -15.94 16.63
C LEU A 78 -7.60 -16.86 17.78
N PRO A 79 -7.05 -18.09 17.87
CA PRO A 79 -7.27 -18.95 19.00
C PRO A 79 -6.73 -18.33 20.29
N GLY A 80 -7.42 -18.55 21.40
CA GLY A 80 -7.03 -18.08 22.72
C GLY A 80 -7.58 -18.98 23.82
N PRO A 81 -7.09 -18.86 25.07
CA PRO A 81 -7.65 -19.59 26.20
C PRO A 81 -9.08 -19.16 26.51
N THR A 82 -9.80 -19.99 27.28
CA THR A 82 -11.18 -19.67 27.71
C THR A 82 -11.22 -18.35 28.45
N GLY A 83 -12.05 -17.43 27.99
CA GLY A 83 -12.19 -16.09 28.57
C GLY A 83 -11.31 -15.01 27.92
N GLU A 84 -10.65 -15.32 26.82
CA GLU A 84 -9.96 -14.33 25.98
C GLU A 84 -10.59 -14.30 24.58
N SER A 85 -10.69 -13.08 24.03
CA SER A 85 -11.03 -12.82 22.63
C SER A 85 -9.85 -12.16 21.96
N ASN A 86 -9.27 -12.84 20.99
CA ASN A 86 -8.10 -12.37 20.24
C ASN A 86 -8.51 -12.09 18.80
N ILE A 87 -8.33 -10.85 18.34
CA ILE A 87 -8.68 -10.43 16.98
C ILE A 87 -7.47 -9.80 16.32
N LEU A 88 -7.17 -10.27 15.10
CA LEU A 88 -6.12 -9.73 14.25
C LEU A 88 -6.73 -8.81 13.18
N TYR A 89 -6.33 -7.56 13.21
CA TYR A 89 -6.64 -6.56 12.20
C TYR A 89 -5.46 -6.40 11.25
N LEU A 90 -5.75 -6.22 9.97
CA LEU A 90 -4.77 -5.84 8.95
C LEU A 90 -4.99 -4.36 8.61
N GLU A 91 -3.96 -3.55 8.80
CA GLU A 91 -3.98 -2.11 8.52
C GLU A 91 -2.96 -1.79 7.42
N ASN A 92 -3.16 -0.71 6.67
CA ASN A 92 -2.17 -0.23 5.70
C ASN A 92 -0.85 0.14 6.37
N ARG A 93 0.25 0.14 5.62
CA ARG A 93 1.56 0.59 6.12
C ARG A 93 1.69 2.10 6.14
N GLY A 94 1.11 2.79 5.17
CA GLY A 94 1.22 4.24 5.01
C GLY A 94 1.63 4.67 3.60
N ASN A 95 2.64 5.53 3.47
CA ASN A 95 3.10 6.01 2.17
C ASN A 95 4.11 5.04 1.57
N ILE A 96 3.82 4.51 0.39
CA ILE A 96 4.62 3.51 -0.31
C ILE A 96 5.20 4.12 -1.59
N ILE A 97 6.48 3.88 -1.84
CA ILE A 97 7.06 4.10 -3.16
C ILE A 97 6.87 2.82 -3.99
N CYS A 98 6.25 2.94 -5.16
CA CYS A 98 6.27 1.93 -6.21
C CYS A 98 7.31 2.36 -7.25
N PHE A 99 8.42 1.63 -7.33
CA PHE A 99 9.56 2.00 -8.15
C PHE A 99 9.57 1.22 -9.46
N ALA A 100 9.74 1.95 -10.59
CA ALA A 100 9.91 1.37 -11.91
C ALA A 100 10.94 2.13 -12.75
N ASP A 101 12.09 1.53 -12.98
CA ASP A 101 13.07 1.99 -13.96
C ASP A 101 12.86 1.29 -15.33
N GLU A 102 13.82 1.45 -16.23
CA GLU A 102 13.74 0.95 -17.59
C GLU A 102 13.72 -0.58 -17.70
N ASN A 103 14.09 -1.30 -16.63
CA ASN A 103 14.18 -2.76 -16.60
C ASN A 103 12.94 -3.41 -15.97
N VAL A 104 12.03 -2.61 -15.41
CA VAL A 104 10.79 -3.09 -14.78
C VAL A 104 9.71 -3.28 -15.84
N THR A 105 8.90 -4.33 -15.73
CA THR A 105 7.78 -4.57 -16.63
C THR A 105 6.56 -3.73 -16.24
N PHE A 106 5.72 -3.37 -17.22
CA PHE A 106 4.42 -2.72 -16.96
C PHE A 106 3.54 -3.58 -16.04
N HIS A 107 3.59 -4.89 -16.21
CA HIS A 107 2.89 -5.85 -15.36
C HIS A 107 3.28 -5.68 -13.88
N PHE A 108 4.59 -5.67 -13.57
CA PHE A 108 5.07 -5.48 -12.20
C PHE A 108 4.63 -4.13 -11.64
N TRP A 109 4.84 -3.05 -12.40
CA TRP A 109 4.46 -1.71 -11.97
C TRP A 109 2.97 -1.61 -11.65
N LEU A 110 2.10 -2.05 -12.58
CA LEU A 110 0.64 -1.94 -12.41
C LEU A 110 0.16 -2.74 -11.20
N LEU A 111 0.60 -3.99 -11.03
CA LEU A 111 0.19 -4.81 -9.89
C LEU A 111 0.67 -4.21 -8.57
N SER A 112 1.87 -3.65 -8.52
CA SER A 112 2.42 -2.99 -7.34
C SER A 112 1.56 -1.79 -6.92
N VAL A 113 1.22 -0.92 -7.89
CA VAL A 113 0.38 0.26 -7.67
C VAL A 113 -1.03 -0.13 -7.23
N VAL A 114 -1.68 -1.02 -7.96
CA VAL A 114 -3.05 -1.49 -7.69
C VAL A 114 -3.15 -2.10 -6.29
N THR A 115 -2.20 -2.97 -5.94
CA THR A 115 -2.20 -3.64 -4.63
C THR A 115 -1.98 -2.63 -3.51
N ALA A 116 -1.03 -1.70 -3.66
CA ALA A 116 -0.77 -0.68 -2.65
C ALA A 116 -1.99 0.23 -2.42
N LEU A 117 -2.63 0.72 -3.47
CA LEU A 117 -3.82 1.56 -3.37
C LEU A 117 -5.00 0.82 -2.74
N ALA A 118 -5.33 -0.37 -3.22
CA ALA A 118 -6.47 -1.15 -2.74
C ALA A 118 -6.31 -1.59 -1.28
N THR A 119 -5.08 -1.80 -0.79
CA THR A 119 -4.78 -2.09 0.62
C THR A 119 -4.79 -0.85 1.51
N GLY A 120 -5.08 0.34 0.96
CA GLY A 120 -5.25 1.59 1.72
C GLY A 120 -3.97 2.40 1.89
N ASN A 121 -2.89 2.04 1.21
CA ASN A 121 -1.68 2.84 1.18
C ASN A 121 -1.80 3.99 0.18
N THR A 122 -1.14 5.11 0.43
CA THR A 122 -0.87 6.09 -0.62
C THR A 122 0.38 5.68 -1.40
N VAL A 123 0.43 6.08 -2.64
CA VAL A 123 1.50 5.68 -3.55
C VAL A 123 2.20 6.90 -4.14
N ILE A 124 3.52 6.93 -4.04
CA ILE A 124 4.37 7.77 -4.88
C ILE A 124 5.04 6.85 -5.90
N SER A 125 4.57 6.89 -7.13
CA SER A 125 5.13 6.12 -8.23
C SER A 125 6.38 6.80 -8.78
N VAL A 126 7.55 6.28 -8.44
CA VAL A 126 8.83 6.79 -8.93
C VAL A 126 9.18 6.04 -10.20
N VAL A 127 9.08 6.72 -11.34
CA VAL A 127 9.17 6.10 -12.66
C VAL A 127 10.26 6.73 -13.53
N SER A 128 10.83 5.91 -14.44
CA SER A 128 11.64 6.40 -15.55
C SER A 128 10.78 7.09 -16.60
N ASP A 129 11.41 7.74 -17.57
CA ASP A 129 10.71 8.38 -18.68
C ASP A 129 9.92 7.35 -19.52
N LEU A 130 10.31 6.07 -19.50
CA LEU A 130 9.64 4.99 -20.19
C LEU A 130 8.21 4.72 -19.67
N PHE A 131 7.98 4.91 -18.37
CA PHE A 131 6.69 4.66 -17.72
C PHE A 131 5.90 5.93 -17.42
N TYR A 132 6.45 7.10 -17.81
CA TYR A 132 5.88 8.36 -17.33
C TYR A 132 4.48 8.63 -17.88
N ASP A 133 4.26 8.34 -19.16
CA ASP A 133 2.98 8.61 -19.83
C ASP A 133 1.89 7.64 -19.32
N GLU A 134 2.22 6.38 -19.07
CA GLU A 134 1.31 5.39 -18.48
C GLU A 134 0.96 5.75 -17.03
N ALA A 135 1.95 6.21 -16.26
CA ALA A 135 1.72 6.66 -14.90
C ALA A 135 0.80 7.90 -14.86
N ILE A 136 0.98 8.84 -15.79
CA ILE A 136 0.07 10.00 -15.97
C ILE A 136 -1.33 9.54 -16.33
N ALA A 137 -1.48 8.63 -17.29
CA ALA A 137 -2.78 8.10 -17.69
C ALA A 137 -3.51 7.44 -16.52
N PHE A 138 -2.81 6.62 -15.75
CA PHE A 138 -3.36 6.01 -14.54
C PHE A 138 -3.80 7.05 -13.51
N ARG A 139 -2.95 8.06 -13.26
CA ARG A 139 -3.26 9.14 -12.31
C ARG A 139 -4.49 9.92 -12.73
N ASP A 140 -4.59 10.30 -13.99
CA ASP A 140 -5.69 11.14 -14.49
C ASP A 140 -7.03 10.38 -14.38
N GLU A 141 -7.04 9.07 -14.67
CA GLU A 141 -8.20 8.22 -14.44
C GLU A 141 -8.50 8.02 -12.94
N PHE A 142 -7.47 7.93 -12.10
CA PHE A 142 -7.65 7.84 -10.65
C PHE A 142 -8.31 9.11 -10.08
N ILE A 143 -7.85 10.29 -10.48
CA ILE A 143 -8.45 11.59 -10.10
C ILE A 143 -9.89 11.68 -10.61
N ALA A 144 -10.18 11.16 -11.80
CA ALA A 144 -11.52 11.17 -12.38
C ALA A 144 -12.54 10.33 -11.58
N THR A 145 -12.10 9.43 -10.69
CA THR A 145 -13.00 8.74 -9.75
C THR A 145 -13.51 9.63 -8.61
N GLY A 146 -12.97 10.84 -8.46
CA GLY A 146 -13.32 11.80 -7.42
C GLY A 146 -12.50 11.71 -6.13
N GLU A 147 -11.49 10.83 -6.10
CA GLU A 147 -10.58 10.69 -4.96
C GLU A 147 -9.50 11.80 -4.96
N ASP A 148 -8.86 12.00 -3.80
CA ASP A 148 -7.80 12.99 -3.63
C ASP A 148 -6.59 12.68 -4.53
N GLU A 149 -6.17 13.64 -5.34
CA GLU A 149 -5.02 13.53 -6.26
C GLU A 149 -3.71 13.15 -5.57
N ASN A 150 -3.60 13.38 -4.26
CA ASN A 150 -2.40 13.12 -3.49
C ASN A 150 -2.34 11.67 -2.96
N ILE A 151 -3.36 10.85 -3.18
CA ILE A 151 -3.34 9.41 -2.88
C ILE A 151 -2.42 8.67 -3.85
N PHE A 152 -2.41 9.08 -5.13
CA PHE A 152 -1.51 8.55 -6.14
C PHE A 152 -0.76 9.69 -6.83
N GLN A 153 0.53 9.78 -6.54
CA GLN A 153 1.41 10.81 -7.10
C GLN A 153 2.52 10.18 -7.93
N ILE A 154 3.07 10.97 -8.86
CA ILE A 154 4.14 10.54 -9.76
C ILE A 154 5.38 11.36 -9.46
N ALA A 155 6.52 10.70 -9.43
CA ALA A 155 7.83 11.30 -9.29
C ALA A 155 8.79 10.75 -10.35
N ARG A 156 9.76 11.55 -10.77
CA ARG A 156 10.84 11.12 -11.65
C ARG A 156 11.97 10.48 -10.84
N LEU A 157 12.84 9.73 -11.50
CA LEU A 157 14.00 9.07 -10.87
C LEU A 157 14.92 10.04 -10.08
N CYS A 158 15.00 11.32 -10.50
CA CYS A 158 15.80 12.33 -9.80
C CYS A 158 15.30 12.65 -8.37
N HIS A 159 14.04 12.37 -8.05
CA HIS A 159 13.47 12.57 -6.72
C HIS A 159 13.74 11.40 -5.75
N LEU A 160 14.18 10.24 -6.28
CA LEU A 160 14.27 8.99 -5.51
C LEU A 160 15.09 9.15 -4.22
N THR A 161 16.29 9.70 -4.31
CA THR A 161 17.21 9.83 -3.16
C THR A 161 16.58 10.63 -2.03
N THR A 162 15.95 11.76 -2.37
CA THR A 162 15.31 12.63 -1.39
C THR A 162 14.04 11.99 -0.81
N LEU A 163 13.23 11.31 -1.63
CA LEU A 163 12.05 10.57 -1.17
C LEU A 163 12.42 9.43 -0.22
N LEU A 164 13.50 8.69 -0.49
CA LEU A 164 13.97 7.61 0.39
C LEU A 164 14.39 8.14 1.78
N ALA A 165 14.81 9.39 1.89
CA ALA A 165 15.18 10.02 3.16
C ALA A 165 13.99 10.57 3.96
N GLN A 166 12.78 10.71 3.36
CA GLN A 166 11.65 11.38 4.00
C GLN A 166 11.08 10.57 5.18
N PRO A 167 10.82 11.21 6.34
CA PRO A 167 10.31 10.51 7.54
C PRO A 167 8.92 9.88 7.33
N GLY A 168 8.12 10.42 6.41
CA GLY A 168 6.79 9.90 6.09
C GLY A 168 6.76 8.62 5.27
N LEU A 169 7.90 8.16 4.73
CA LEU A 169 7.98 6.93 3.95
C LEU A 169 7.76 5.69 4.84
N SER A 170 6.98 4.73 4.35
CA SER A 170 6.63 3.49 5.06
C SER A 170 7.16 2.22 4.39
N GLY A 171 7.62 2.29 3.16
CA GLY A 171 8.22 1.18 2.45
C GLY A 171 8.39 1.44 0.96
N VAL A 172 9.12 0.56 0.30
CA VAL A 172 9.38 0.61 -1.15
C VAL A 172 9.09 -0.74 -1.77
N VAL A 173 8.28 -0.76 -2.82
CA VAL A 173 8.08 -1.93 -3.68
C VAL A 173 9.02 -1.81 -4.88
N VAL A 174 9.80 -2.85 -5.12
CA VAL A 174 10.80 -2.91 -6.17
C VAL A 174 10.88 -4.31 -6.76
N ASP A 175 11.05 -4.42 -8.08
CA ASP A 175 11.29 -5.70 -8.74
C ASP A 175 12.55 -6.38 -8.22
N SER A 176 12.54 -7.69 -8.04
CA SER A 176 13.69 -8.47 -7.55
C SER A 176 14.91 -8.36 -8.46
N HIS A 177 14.70 -8.15 -9.75
CA HIS A 177 15.74 -8.01 -10.78
C HIS A 177 16.14 -6.56 -11.06
N CYS A 178 15.55 -5.59 -10.35
CA CYS A 178 15.86 -4.18 -10.53
C CYS A 178 17.31 -3.86 -10.11
N ASP A 179 18.07 -3.24 -11.00
CA ASP A 179 19.47 -2.87 -10.75
C ASP A 179 19.63 -1.89 -9.57
N ARG A 180 18.63 -1.04 -9.34
CA ARG A 180 18.63 -0.06 -8.24
C ARG A 180 18.20 -0.61 -6.89
N LYS A 181 17.80 -1.87 -6.80
CA LYS A 181 17.37 -2.50 -5.55
C LYS A 181 18.42 -2.39 -4.46
N HIS A 182 19.70 -2.64 -4.78
CA HIS A 182 20.79 -2.53 -3.80
C HIS A 182 20.94 -1.08 -3.29
N TYR A 183 20.96 -0.12 -4.20
CA TYR A 183 21.00 1.31 -3.86
C TYR A 183 19.84 1.72 -2.96
N ILE A 184 18.61 1.31 -3.27
CA ILE A 184 17.41 1.60 -2.45
C ILE A 184 17.60 1.01 -1.05
N SER A 185 18.05 -0.24 -0.95
CA SER A 185 18.27 -0.93 0.32
C SER A 185 19.33 -0.23 1.18
N GLU A 186 20.43 0.20 0.60
CA GLU A 186 21.48 0.96 1.29
C GLU A 186 20.96 2.31 1.81
N ARG A 187 20.25 3.07 0.97
CA ARG A 187 19.67 4.37 1.37
C ARG A 187 18.67 4.21 2.52
N LEU A 188 17.83 3.17 2.49
CA LEU A 188 16.91 2.91 3.59
C LEU A 188 17.61 2.46 4.86
N ALA A 189 18.72 1.72 4.76
CA ALA A 189 19.50 1.28 5.92
C ALA A 189 20.26 2.43 6.62
N GLU A 190 20.58 3.50 5.91
CA GLU A 190 21.24 4.71 6.45
C GLU A 190 20.29 5.59 7.29
N ARG A 191 18.98 5.34 7.25
CA ARG A 191 17.98 6.15 7.96
C ARG A 191 18.07 5.96 9.47
N GLN A 192 17.75 7.03 10.19
CA GLN A 192 17.51 6.97 11.63
C GLN A 192 16.06 6.49 11.88
N GLY A 193 15.85 5.68 12.92
CA GLY A 193 14.52 5.23 13.35
C GLY A 193 14.18 3.81 12.93
N ALA A 194 12.89 3.56 12.65
CA ALA A 194 12.41 2.22 12.31
C ALA A 194 12.94 1.74 10.96
N ILE A 195 13.26 0.45 10.87
CA ILE A 195 13.66 -0.20 9.61
C ILE A 195 12.46 -0.26 8.67
N LEU A 196 12.60 0.32 7.50
CA LEU A 196 11.59 0.27 6.46
C LEU A 196 11.76 -0.95 5.56
N PRO A 197 10.68 -1.63 5.17
CA PRO A 197 10.76 -2.77 4.28
C PRO A 197 11.10 -2.35 2.85
N VAL A 198 12.07 -3.05 2.25
CA VAL A 198 12.20 -3.17 0.81
C VAL A 198 11.39 -4.41 0.40
N ILE A 199 10.24 -4.18 -0.24
CA ILE A 199 9.35 -5.23 -0.70
C ILE A 199 9.79 -5.63 -2.10
N SER A 200 10.76 -6.55 -2.12
CA SER A 200 11.32 -7.08 -3.36
C SER A 200 10.66 -8.41 -3.67
N LEU A 201 10.03 -8.50 -4.84
CA LEU A 201 9.24 -9.65 -5.25
C LEU A 201 9.74 -10.20 -6.57
N GLU A 202 9.83 -11.50 -6.62
CA GLU A 202 9.91 -12.28 -7.86
C GLU A 202 8.51 -12.70 -8.31
N TYR A 203 7.61 -12.93 -7.33
CA TYR A 203 6.21 -13.29 -7.53
C TYR A 203 5.29 -12.48 -6.59
N PHE A 204 4.04 -12.26 -7.00
CA PHE A 204 3.09 -11.40 -6.27
C PHE A 204 2.35 -12.08 -5.12
N ASP A 205 2.54 -13.37 -4.87
CA ASP A 205 1.78 -14.17 -3.91
C ASP A 205 1.72 -13.60 -2.48
N ASN A 206 2.75 -12.83 -2.10
CA ASN A 206 2.85 -12.25 -0.76
C ASN A 206 2.74 -10.70 -0.74
N LEU A 207 2.47 -10.06 -1.88
CA LEU A 207 2.49 -8.59 -1.96
C LEU A 207 1.44 -7.97 -1.03
N ILE A 208 0.23 -8.52 -0.98
CA ILE A 208 -0.85 -8.03 -0.12
C ILE A 208 -0.37 -7.94 1.33
N HIS A 209 0.14 -9.05 1.88
CA HIS A 209 0.61 -9.10 3.27
C HIS A 209 1.81 -8.21 3.54
N ARG A 210 2.71 -8.04 2.55
CA ARG A 210 3.87 -7.15 2.67
C ARG A 210 3.50 -5.67 2.71
N LEU A 211 2.34 -5.30 2.16
CA LEU A 211 1.79 -3.93 2.14
C LEU A 211 0.88 -3.62 3.34
N LEU A 212 0.71 -4.58 4.23
CA LEU A 212 -0.10 -4.47 5.44
C LEU A 212 0.75 -4.59 6.69
N THR A 213 0.20 -4.12 7.80
CA THR A 213 0.70 -4.32 9.16
C THR A 213 -0.34 -5.07 9.97
N GLU A 214 0.12 -5.91 10.89
CA GLU A 214 -0.73 -6.68 11.79
C GLU A 214 -0.94 -5.94 13.11
N LYS A 215 -2.19 -5.89 13.57
CA LYS A 215 -2.56 -5.35 14.86
C LYS A 215 -3.43 -6.35 15.61
N ALA A 216 -2.85 -7.02 16.59
CA ALA A 216 -3.59 -7.94 17.44
C ALA A 216 -4.21 -7.19 18.63
N ILE A 217 -5.50 -7.45 18.89
CA ILE A 217 -6.23 -6.96 20.05
C ILE A 217 -6.68 -8.16 20.87
N SER A 218 -6.19 -8.24 22.11
CA SER A 218 -6.61 -9.25 23.09
C SER A 218 -7.53 -8.60 24.13
N ILE A 219 -8.70 -9.17 24.32
CA ILE A 219 -9.67 -8.73 25.35
C ILE A 219 -9.86 -9.88 26.32
N ASN A 220 -9.51 -9.63 27.59
CA ASN A 220 -9.79 -10.57 28.67
C ASN A 220 -11.25 -10.37 29.15
N THR A 221 -12.11 -11.37 28.91
CA THR A 221 -13.52 -11.33 29.26
C THR A 221 -13.81 -11.93 30.63
N THR A 222 -12.84 -12.58 31.30
CA THR A 222 -13.02 -13.19 32.63
C THR A 222 -13.02 -12.19 33.76
N ALA A 223 -12.40 -11.00 33.59
CA ALA A 223 -12.31 -9.99 34.63
C ALA A 223 -13.66 -9.33 35.02
N THR A 224 -14.68 -9.42 34.15
CA THR A 224 -16.00 -8.80 34.39
C THR A 224 -16.99 -9.74 35.09
N GLY A 225 -16.75 -11.04 35.12
CA GLY A 225 -17.68 -12.03 35.73
C GLY A 225 -17.30 -12.46 37.15
N GLY A 226 -16.04 -12.41 37.52
CA GLY A 226 -15.56 -12.91 38.82
C GLY A 226 -15.81 -12.00 40.01
N ASN A 227 -15.94 -10.68 39.79
CA ASN A 227 -16.14 -9.72 40.89
C ASN A 227 -17.61 -9.52 41.30
N ALA A 228 -18.57 -9.81 40.43
CA ALA A 228 -20.00 -9.66 40.77
C ALA A 228 -20.46 -10.72 41.79
N SER A 229 -19.92 -11.94 41.71
CA SER A 229 -20.27 -13.03 42.66
C SER A 229 -19.60 -12.86 44.03
N LEU A 230 -18.47 -12.18 44.15
CA LEU A 230 -17.79 -11.91 45.40
C LEU A 230 -18.39 -10.69 46.16
N MET A 231 -19.03 -9.76 45.45
CA MET A 231 -19.70 -8.63 46.09
C MET A 231 -21.07 -8.99 46.67
N THR A 232 -21.71 -10.05 46.24
CA THR A 232 -22.98 -10.54 46.81
C THR A 232 -22.82 -11.44 48.05
N LEU A 233 -21.58 -11.82 48.40
CA LEU A 233 -21.31 -12.68 49.58
C LEU A 233 -20.95 -11.90 50.82
N VAL A 234 -20.93 -10.56 50.79
CA VAL A 234 -20.53 -9.71 51.93
C VAL A 234 -21.75 -9.04 52.63
N GLU A 235 -23.00 -9.31 52.26
CA GLU A 235 -24.19 -8.73 52.87
C GLU A 235 -25.03 -9.75 53.69
N GLU A 236 -24.39 -10.78 54.27
CA GLU A 236 -25.07 -11.62 55.30
C GLU A 236 -24.12 -11.81 56.50
N ASP A 237 -24.08 -10.77 57.38
CA ASP A 237 -23.83 -10.87 58.84
C ASP A 237 -24.45 -9.69 59.59
#